data_4b4244b17b152eb81bd25782ed66f3ef
#
_entry.id   4b4244b17b152eb81bd25782ed66f3ef
#
_cell.length_a   1.000
_cell.length_b   1.000
_cell.length_c   1.000
_cell.angle_alpha   90.00
_cell.angle_beta   90.00
_cell.angle_gamma   90.00
#
_symmetry.space_group_name_H-M   'P 1'
#
loop_
_entity.id
_entity.type
_entity.pdbx_description
1 polymer ?
#
loop_
_entity_poly.entity_id
_entity_poly.type
_entity_poly.pdbx_seq_one_letter_code
_entity_poly.pdbx_strand_id
1 'polypeptide(L)'
;MPSPHTTYTCQGTHIGHTRRVNEDALFVNEAEGLWLVADGIGGHGNGDKASAAVVEHVESYCQRNSVDDSLADITSRLRQAHQTCRNMAGAGMPGTTVAALIIFQSKAILIWAGDSRIYRLRGGELTLLTEDHNLAQERYRRGELSREGAQRLKSANVLTRAVGVHQDLHLDADVTEVEAGDRFLVCTDGLYKELPLEKIQSMLGASFSEHILTALIEEALQRGGKDNITGIVIDVR
;
A
#
# COMPACT_ATOMS: atom_id res chain seq x y z
N MET A 1 2.00 26.36 -4.37
CA MET A 1 3.47 26.49 -4.46
C MET A 1 4.03 25.11 -4.71
N PRO A 2 5.10 24.93 -5.50
CA PRO A 2 5.72 23.63 -5.68
C PRO A 2 6.14 23.05 -4.32
N SER A 3 6.22 21.71 -4.22
CA SER A 3 6.72 21.04 -3.02
C SER A 3 8.13 21.57 -2.68
N PRO A 4 8.44 21.86 -1.42
CA PRO A 4 9.80 22.25 -1.01
C PRO A 4 10.77 21.06 -1.09
N HIS A 5 10.28 19.87 -1.34
CA HIS A 5 11.04 18.62 -1.36
C HIS A 5 11.13 18.06 -2.77
N THR A 6 12.29 17.51 -3.09
CA THR A 6 12.51 16.67 -4.26
C THR A 6 12.36 15.21 -3.82
N THR A 7 11.65 14.41 -4.61
CA THR A 7 11.48 12.98 -4.34
C THR A 7 12.23 12.15 -5.36
N TYR A 8 12.78 11.01 -4.93
CA TYR A 8 13.38 9.98 -5.78
C TYR A 8 12.69 8.67 -5.50
N THR A 9 12.24 7.99 -6.54
CA THR A 9 11.42 6.79 -6.41
C THR A 9 12.11 5.56 -6.99
N CYS A 10 11.98 4.44 -6.26
CA CYS A 10 12.22 3.10 -6.79
C CYS A 10 10.93 2.30 -6.66
N GLN A 11 10.53 1.60 -7.72
CA GLN A 11 9.32 0.80 -7.75
C GLN A 11 9.59 -0.58 -8.34
N GLY A 12 8.80 -1.56 -7.93
CA GLY A 12 8.91 -2.90 -8.48
C GLY A 12 7.79 -3.82 -8.02
N THR A 13 7.56 -4.84 -8.83
CA THR A 13 6.60 -5.90 -8.55
C THR A 13 7.15 -7.24 -9.02
N HIS A 14 6.83 -8.31 -8.33
CA HIS A 14 7.22 -9.68 -8.68
C HIS A 14 6.08 -10.66 -8.35
N ILE A 15 5.87 -11.65 -9.20
CA ILE A 15 4.82 -12.66 -9.04
C ILE A 15 5.00 -13.57 -7.81
N GLY A 16 6.22 -13.62 -7.25
CA GLY A 16 6.58 -14.59 -6.21
C GLY A 16 6.89 -15.97 -6.79
N HIS A 17 7.03 -16.97 -5.91
CA HIS A 17 7.33 -18.34 -6.31
C HIS A 17 6.11 -19.26 -6.37
N THR A 18 5.01 -18.87 -5.73
CA THR A 18 3.83 -19.75 -5.53
C THR A 18 2.65 -19.37 -6.42
N ARG A 19 2.48 -18.11 -6.71
CA ARG A 19 1.35 -17.59 -7.49
C ARG A 19 1.56 -17.83 -8.99
N ARG A 20 0.47 -17.95 -9.75
CA ARG A 20 0.46 -18.10 -11.21
C ARG A 20 0.19 -16.80 -11.95
N VAL A 21 -0.43 -15.86 -11.26
CA VAL A 21 -0.77 -14.52 -11.76
C VAL A 21 -0.27 -13.51 -10.75
N ASN A 22 0.19 -12.38 -11.21
CA ASN A 22 0.44 -11.23 -10.37
C ASN A 22 -0.86 -10.43 -10.31
N GLU A 23 -1.50 -10.45 -9.15
CA GLU A 23 -2.74 -9.70 -8.87
C GLU A 23 -2.47 -8.35 -8.22
N ASP A 24 -1.19 -8.05 -7.91
CA ASP A 24 -0.78 -6.73 -7.44
C ASP A 24 -0.71 -5.72 -8.58
N ALA A 25 -0.98 -4.47 -8.25
CA ALA A 25 -0.72 -3.33 -9.12
C ALA A 25 -0.05 -2.19 -8.34
N LEU A 26 0.68 -1.33 -9.03
CA LEU A 26 1.26 -0.12 -8.49
C LEU A 26 1.06 1.06 -9.44
N PHE A 27 1.06 2.26 -8.89
CA PHE A 27 1.03 3.50 -9.66
C PHE A 27 1.98 4.53 -9.06
N VAL A 28 2.74 5.20 -9.92
CA VAL A 28 3.68 6.26 -9.54
C VAL A 28 3.47 7.46 -10.46
N ASN A 29 3.21 8.60 -9.87
CA ASN A 29 3.21 9.88 -10.55
C ASN A 29 3.98 10.90 -9.68
N GLU A 30 5.28 10.95 -9.86
CA GLU A 30 6.16 11.86 -9.10
C GLU A 30 5.83 13.33 -9.35
N ALA A 31 5.42 13.68 -10.57
CA ALA A 31 5.09 15.06 -10.91
C ALA A 31 3.89 15.58 -10.10
N GLU A 32 2.94 14.70 -9.81
CA GLU A 32 1.75 15.00 -9.02
C GLU A 32 1.87 14.52 -7.56
N GLY A 33 3.04 13.96 -7.19
CA GLY A 33 3.33 13.51 -5.84
C GLY A 33 2.44 12.37 -5.34
N LEU A 34 2.05 11.42 -6.22
CA LEU A 34 1.19 10.29 -5.87
C LEU A 34 1.90 8.95 -6.10
N TRP A 35 1.88 8.10 -5.06
CA TRP A 35 2.36 6.72 -5.07
C TRP A 35 1.29 5.81 -4.49
N LEU A 36 1.04 4.66 -5.13
CA LEU A 36 -0.02 3.75 -4.73
C LEU A 36 0.37 2.31 -5.01
N VAL A 37 0.00 1.39 -4.11
CA VAL A 37 -0.04 -0.04 -4.34
C VAL A 37 -1.45 -0.58 -4.11
N ALA A 38 -1.81 -1.65 -4.80
CA ALA A 38 -3.06 -2.35 -4.70
C ALA A 38 -2.80 -3.86 -4.79
N ASP A 39 -3.27 -4.64 -3.82
CA ASP A 39 -3.14 -6.10 -3.75
C ASP A 39 -4.48 -6.73 -4.09
N GLY A 40 -4.54 -7.40 -5.23
CA GLY A 40 -5.77 -7.96 -5.75
C GLY A 40 -6.22 -9.20 -5.01
N ILE A 41 -7.50 -9.22 -4.60
CA ILE A 41 -8.12 -10.31 -3.87
C ILE A 41 -9.12 -10.99 -4.79
N GLY A 42 -8.90 -12.26 -5.10
CA GLY A 42 -9.84 -12.98 -5.92
C GLY A 42 -9.47 -14.45 -6.13
N GLY A 43 -10.09 -15.35 -5.39
CA GLY A 43 -9.83 -16.79 -5.51
C GLY A 43 -10.18 -17.42 -6.87
N HIS A 44 -10.58 -16.64 -7.89
CA HIS A 44 -11.00 -17.12 -9.22
C HIS A 44 -10.46 -16.23 -10.36
N GLY A 45 -9.35 -15.50 -10.15
CA GLY A 45 -8.65 -14.81 -11.24
C GLY A 45 -9.27 -13.47 -11.65
N ASN A 46 -9.78 -12.69 -10.73
CA ASN A 46 -10.25 -11.32 -10.98
C ASN A 46 -9.59 -10.29 -10.04
N GLY A 47 -8.65 -10.70 -9.20
CA GLY A 47 -7.89 -9.79 -8.33
C GLY A 47 -7.06 -8.82 -9.15
N ASP A 48 -6.43 -9.30 -10.22
CA ASP A 48 -5.66 -8.52 -11.19
C ASP A 48 -6.49 -7.38 -11.84
N LYS A 49 -7.77 -7.67 -12.14
CA LYS A 49 -8.68 -6.65 -12.69
C LYS A 49 -9.09 -5.63 -11.64
N ALA A 50 -9.23 -6.05 -10.38
CA ALA A 50 -9.61 -5.14 -9.31
C ALA A 50 -8.46 -4.17 -8.98
N SER A 51 -7.23 -4.67 -8.86
CA SER A 51 -6.05 -3.83 -8.63
C SER A 51 -5.78 -2.90 -9.83
N ALA A 52 -5.94 -3.41 -11.07
CA ALA A 52 -5.84 -2.60 -12.29
C ALA A 52 -6.91 -1.48 -12.33
N ALA A 53 -8.16 -1.77 -11.93
CA ALA A 53 -9.21 -0.75 -11.88
C ALA A 53 -8.88 0.39 -10.91
N VAL A 54 -8.22 0.11 -9.78
CA VAL A 54 -7.74 1.17 -8.88
C VAL A 54 -6.74 2.06 -9.59
N VAL A 55 -5.75 1.49 -10.28
CA VAL A 55 -4.75 2.24 -11.06
C VAL A 55 -5.41 3.09 -12.15
N GLU A 56 -6.32 2.51 -12.95
CA GLU A 56 -7.02 3.21 -14.04
C GLU A 56 -7.76 4.46 -13.54
N HIS A 57 -8.42 4.37 -12.37
CA HIS A 57 -9.16 5.51 -11.83
C HIS A 57 -8.26 6.59 -11.23
N VAL A 58 -7.06 6.27 -10.76
CA VAL A 58 -6.12 7.24 -10.19
C VAL A 58 -5.13 7.80 -11.22
N GLU A 59 -4.99 7.18 -12.39
CA GLU A 59 -4.01 7.54 -13.42
C GLU A 59 -4.12 9.01 -13.86
N SER A 60 -5.34 9.54 -13.92
CA SER A 60 -5.60 10.94 -14.28
C SER A 60 -5.62 11.90 -13.09
N TYR A 61 -5.09 11.48 -11.92
CA TYR A 61 -4.97 12.36 -10.78
C TYR A 61 -4.00 13.50 -11.08
N CYS A 62 -4.41 14.72 -10.72
CA CYS A 62 -3.57 15.91 -10.70
C CYS A 62 -3.62 16.50 -9.31
N GLN A 63 -2.47 16.93 -8.80
CA GLN A 63 -2.36 17.53 -7.48
C GLN A 63 -3.31 18.74 -7.36
N ARG A 64 -4.01 18.83 -6.23
CA ARG A 64 -4.98 19.89 -5.96
C ARG A 64 -4.33 21.05 -5.19
N ASN A 65 -5.13 22.06 -4.88
CA ASN A 65 -4.62 23.29 -4.25
C ASN A 65 -4.51 23.21 -2.72
N SER A 66 -5.07 22.14 -2.12
CA SER A 66 -5.04 21.90 -0.67
C SER A 66 -4.98 20.41 -0.35
N VAL A 67 -4.65 20.09 0.92
CA VAL A 67 -4.72 18.73 1.46
C VAL A 67 -6.14 18.19 1.36
N ASP A 68 -7.14 19.00 1.75
CA ASP A 68 -8.54 18.59 1.75
C ASP A 68 -9.05 18.30 0.33
N ASP A 69 -8.69 19.14 -0.65
CA ASP A 69 -9.07 18.92 -2.04
C ASP A 69 -8.38 17.69 -2.63
N SER A 70 -7.11 17.45 -2.28
CA SER A 70 -6.35 16.27 -2.72
C SER A 70 -6.95 15.00 -2.13
N LEU A 71 -7.30 15.01 -0.84
CA LEU A 71 -7.96 13.90 -0.16
C LEU A 71 -9.36 13.64 -0.75
N ALA A 72 -10.13 14.67 -1.02
CA ALA A 72 -11.46 14.55 -1.62
C ALA A 72 -11.40 13.95 -3.03
N ASP A 73 -10.47 14.41 -3.86
CA ASP A 73 -10.31 13.92 -5.24
C ASP A 73 -9.89 12.46 -5.28
N ILE A 74 -8.84 12.07 -4.55
CA ILE A 74 -8.38 10.67 -4.55
C ILE A 74 -9.44 9.75 -3.94
N THR A 75 -10.15 10.18 -2.89
CA THR A 75 -11.26 9.42 -2.30
C THR A 75 -12.40 9.21 -3.31
N SER A 76 -12.73 10.23 -4.11
CA SER A 76 -13.74 10.13 -5.17
C SER A 76 -13.34 9.10 -6.23
N ARG A 77 -12.08 9.10 -6.65
CA ARG A 77 -11.52 8.15 -7.63
C ARG A 77 -11.54 6.71 -7.11
N LEU A 78 -11.14 6.51 -5.85
CA LEU A 78 -11.19 5.19 -5.22
C LEU A 78 -12.63 4.68 -5.06
N ARG A 79 -13.62 5.56 -4.84
CA ARG A 79 -15.04 5.20 -4.87
C ARG A 79 -15.50 4.79 -6.27
N GLN A 80 -15.02 5.43 -7.32
CA GLN A 80 -15.32 5.03 -8.70
C GLN A 80 -14.69 3.66 -9.01
N ALA A 81 -13.42 3.43 -8.64
CA ALA A 81 -12.79 2.12 -8.75
C ALA A 81 -13.58 1.03 -8.00
N HIS A 82 -14.06 1.34 -6.79
CA HIS A 82 -14.91 0.45 -6.01
C HIS A 82 -16.19 0.07 -6.77
N GLN A 83 -16.89 1.02 -7.38
CA GLN A 83 -18.08 0.74 -8.18
C GLN A 83 -17.73 -0.08 -9.43
N THR A 84 -16.61 0.20 -10.07
CA THR A 84 -16.11 -0.59 -11.21
C THR A 84 -15.89 -2.05 -10.79
N CYS A 85 -15.19 -2.31 -9.68
CA CYS A 85 -15.00 -3.67 -9.16
C CYS A 85 -16.33 -4.36 -8.84
N ARG A 86 -17.26 -3.68 -8.20
CA ARG A 86 -18.59 -4.22 -7.88
C ARG A 86 -19.45 -4.55 -9.11
N ASN A 87 -19.25 -3.83 -10.20
CA ASN A 87 -19.95 -4.05 -11.46
C ASN A 87 -19.30 -5.16 -12.32
N MET A 88 -18.11 -5.62 -11.97
CA MET A 88 -17.48 -6.75 -12.66
C MET A 88 -18.29 -8.01 -12.38
N ALA A 89 -19.10 -8.47 -13.34
CA ALA A 89 -19.92 -9.65 -13.21
C ALA A 89 -19.06 -10.93 -13.22
N GLY A 90 -19.30 -11.85 -12.30
CA GLY A 90 -18.61 -13.15 -12.27
C GLY A 90 -18.86 -13.94 -10.97
N ALA A 91 -18.40 -15.18 -10.94
CA ALA A 91 -18.41 -16.00 -9.74
C ALA A 91 -17.31 -15.54 -8.78
N GLY A 92 -17.66 -14.71 -7.83
CA GLY A 92 -16.77 -14.09 -6.86
C GLY A 92 -16.69 -12.56 -7.06
N MET A 93 -16.79 -11.82 -5.98
CA MET A 93 -16.61 -10.36 -6.03
C MET A 93 -15.12 -10.05 -6.11
N PRO A 94 -14.63 -9.45 -7.20
CA PRO A 94 -13.25 -9.01 -7.27
C PRO A 94 -13.05 -7.85 -6.27
N GLY A 95 -11.97 -7.91 -5.53
CA GLY A 95 -11.58 -6.88 -4.60
C GLY A 95 -10.10 -6.61 -4.64
N THR A 96 -9.68 -5.53 -4.03
CA THR A 96 -8.27 -5.21 -3.88
C THR A 96 -8.05 -4.35 -2.63
N THR A 97 -6.90 -4.47 -2.01
CA THR A 97 -6.44 -3.46 -1.07
C THR A 97 -6.10 -2.16 -1.81
N VAL A 98 -5.85 -1.12 -1.08
CA VAL A 98 -5.21 0.10 -1.56
C VAL A 98 -4.39 0.72 -0.43
N ALA A 99 -3.16 1.12 -0.72
CA ALA A 99 -2.38 2.02 0.11
C ALA A 99 -1.78 3.11 -0.79
N ALA A 100 -2.20 4.34 -0.55
CA ALA A 100 -1.80 5.51 -1.34
C ALA A 100 -1.13 6.55 -0.45
N LEU A 101 0.01 7.08 -0.92
CA LEU A 101 0.75 8.18 -0.35
C LEU A 101 0.70 9.36 -1.32
N ILE A 102 0.29 10.53 -0.84
CA ILE A 102 0.40 11.79 -1.58
C ILE A 102 1.30 12.73 -0.81
N ILE A 103 2.33 13.28 -1.44
CA ILE A 103 3.13 14.35 -0.86
C ILE A 103 2.67 15.68 -1.47
N PHE A 104 2.10 16.52 -0.61
CA PHE A 104 1.63 17.86 -0.94
C PHE A 104 2.38 18.87 -0.07
N GLN A 105 3.29 19.64 -0.66
CA GLN A 105 4.19 20.53 0.07
C GLN A 105 4.99 19.77 1.15
N SER A 106 4.84 20.14 2.43
CA SER A 106 5.45 19.46 3.57
C SER A 106 4.51 18.47 4.27
N LYS A 107 3.46 18.01 3.62
CA LYS A 107 2.49 17.06 4.17
C LYS A 107 2.50 15.75 3.36
N ALA A 108 2.46 14.64 4.08
CA ALA A 108 2.12 13.32 3.54
C ALA A 108 0.67 13.01 3.89
N ILE A 109 -0.14 12.79 2.87
CA ILE A 109 -1.52 12.33 2.98
C ILE A 109 -1.49 10.83 2.72
N LEU A 110 -1.96 10.05 3.68
CA LEU A 110 -2.06 8.60 3.61
C LEU A 110 -3.53 8.21 3.47
N ILE A 111 -3.83 7.28 2.58
CA ILE A 111 -5.20 6.79 2.37
C ILE A 111 -5.09 5.28 2.13
N TRP A 112 -5.89 4.47 2.87
CA TRP A 112 -5.80 3.03 2.71
C TRP A 112 -7.10 2.30 3.01
N ALA A 113 -7.23 1.11 2.43
CA ALA A 113 -8.18 0.07 2.78
C ALA A 113 -7.52 -1.30 2.52
N GLY A 114 -7.48 -2.14 3.53
CA GLY A 114 -6.82 -3.45 3.50
C GLY A 114 -5.61 -3.50 4.41
N ASP A 115 -4.69 -4.41 4.11
CA ASP A 115 -3.47 -4.65 4.86
C ASP A 115 -2.17 -4.36 4.06
N SER A 116 -2.27 -3.70 2.90
CA SER A 116 -1.13 -3.03 2.30
C SER A 116 -0.69 -1.86 3.17
N ARG A 117 0.61 -1.63 3.31
CA ARG A 117 1.17 -0.78 4.36
C ARG A 117 1.99 0.38 3.83
N ILE A 118 2.02 1.46 4.61
CA ILE A 118 2.92 2.59 4.42
C ILE A 118 3.80 2.73 5.65
N TYR A 119 5.11 2.65 5.43
CA TYR A 119 6.13 2.88 6.46
C TYR A 119 6.87 4.19 6.18
N ARG A 120 7.39 4.80 7.24
CA ARG A 120 8.33 5.93 7.16
C ARG A 120 9.58 5.60 7.96
N LEU A 121 10.73 5.75 7.34
CA LEU A 121 12.03 5.77 8.00
C LEU A 121 12.42 7.25 8.19
N ARG A 122 12.61 7.67 9.44
CA ARG A 122 13.09 9.00 9.83
C ARG A 122 14.11 8.86 10.94
N GLY A 123 15.29 9.48 10.80
CA GLY A 123 16.33 9.41 11.83
C GLY A 123 16.79 7.99 12.17
N GLY A 124 16.67 7.04 11.24
CA GLY A 124 17.01 5.64 11.46
C GLY A 124 15.90 4.79 12.10
N GLU A 125 14.77 5.39 12.48
CA GLU A 125 13.62 4.67 13.04
C GLU A 125 12.55 4.41 11.96
N LEU A 126 12.12 3.15 11.84
CA LEU A 126 11.06 2.72 10.93
C LEU A 126 9.72 2.67 11.67
N THR A 127 8.78 3.50 11.25
CA THR A 127 7.43 3.60 11.80
C THR A 127 6.41 3.12 10.79
N LEU A 128 5.49 2.24 11.19
CA LEU A 128 4.30 1.91 10.42
C LEU A 128 3.28 3.04 10.56
N LEU A 129 2.82 3.61 9.45
CA LEU A 129 1.89 4.75 9.43
C LEU A 129 0.43 4.33 9.18
N THR A 130 0.20 3.10 8.70
CA THR A 130 -1.15 2.55 8.46
C THR A 130 -1.52 1.53 9.54
N GLU A 131 -2.81 1.28 9.70
CA GLU A 131 -3.34 0.20 10.52
C GLU A 131 -4.03 -0.83 9.63
N ASP A 132 -3.68 -2.11 9.75
CA ASP A 132 -4.24 -3.17 8.90
C ASP A 132 -5.74 -3.34 9.10
N HIS A 133 -6.49 -3.45 8.02
CA HIS A 133 -7.91 -3.78 8.05
C HIS A 133 -8.10 -5.29 7.88
N ASN A 134 -7.72 -6.06 8.88
CA ASN A 134 -7.91 -7.49 8.95
C ASN A 134 -8.48 -7.94 10.29
N LEU A 135 -8.97 -9.18 10.34
CA LEU A 135 -9.64 -9.71 11.52
C LEU A 135 -8.72 -9.77 12.75
N ALA A 136 -7.43 -10.01 12.56
CA ALA A 136 -6.46 -10.05 13.67
C ALA A 136 -6.31 -8.69 14.33
N GLN A 137 -6.14 -7.64 13.54
CA GLN A 137 -6.01 -6.27 14.02
C GLN A 137 -7.29 -5.77 14.70
N GLU A 138 -8.47 -6.09 14.12
CA GLU A 138 -9.72 -5.71 14.75
C GLU A 138 -9.92 -6.35 16.12
N ARG A 139 -9.59 -7.64 16.27
CA ARG A 139 -9.69 -8.34 17.56
C ARG A 139 -8.68 -7.82 18.58
N TYR A 140 -7.45 -7.53 18.13
CA TYR A 140 -6.46 -6.88 18.97
C TYR A 140 -6.95 -5.52 19.48
N ARG A 141 -7.49 -4.68 18.58
CA ARG A 141 -8.02 -3.36 18.91
C ARG A 141 -9.19 -3.39 19.89
N ARG A 142 -10.04 -4.42 19.82
CA ARG A 142 -11.13 -4.65 20.77
C ARG A 142 -10.66 -5.23 22.11
N GLY A 143 -9.36 -5.51 22.28
CA GLY A 143 -8.81 -6.14 23.48
C GLY A 143 -9.17 -7.62 23.63
N GLU A 144 -9.67 -8.26 22.55
CA GLU A 144 -10.03 -9.68 22.55
C GLU A 144 -8.80 -10.58 22.46
N LEU A 145 -7.69 -10.08 21.91
CA LEU A 145 -6.43 -10.79 21.72
C LEU A 145 -5.24 -9.91 22.16
N SER A 146 -4.17 -10.54 22.64
CA SER A 146 -2.88 -9.89 22.73
C SER A 146 -2.27 -9.73 21.32
N ARG A 147 -1.20 -8.95 21.18
CA ARG A 147 -0.47 -8.78 19.92
C ARG A 147 0.02 -10.13 19.38
N GLU A 148 0.57 -10.97 20.25
CA GLU A 148 1.03 -12.32 19.91
C GLU A 148 -0.14 -13.25 19.55
N GLY A 149 -1.28 -13.11 20.21
CA GLY A 149 -2.52 -13.84 19.92
C GLY A 149 -3.07 -13.48 18.54
N ALA A 150 -3.04 -12.22 18.18
CA ALA A 150 -3.46 -11.74 16.86
C ALA A 150 -2.57 -12.31 15.74
N GLN A 151 -1.24 -12.33 15.92
CA GLN A 151 -0.30 -12.90 14.96
C GLN A 151 -0.46 -14.42 14.74
N ARG A 152 -0.97 -15.15 15.74
CA ARG A 152 -1.18 -16.61 15.68
C ARG A 152 -2.57 -17.00 15.17
N LEU A 153 -3.44 -16.04 14.93
CA LEU A 153 -4.81 -16.30 14.49
C LEU A 153 -4.80 -16.92 13.08
N LYS A 154 -5.39 -18.10 12.89
CA LYS A 154 -5.46 -18.76 11.57
C LYS A 154 -6.16 -17.94 10.49
N SER A 155 -7.10 -17.07 10.90
CA SER A 155 -7.82 -16.14 10.03
C SER A 155 -7.25 -14.71 10.10
N ALA A 156 -5.99 -14.53 10.49
CA ALA A 156 -5.36 -13.22 10.64
C ALA A 156 -5.48 -12.37 9.37
N ASN A 157 -5.32 -13.01 8.21
CA ASN A 157 -5.29 -12.36 6.91
C ASN A 157 -6.68 -12.15 6.27
N VAL A 158 -7.78 -12.43 7.00
CA VAL A 158 -9.12 -12.12 6.47
C VAL A 158 -9.33 -10.63 6.51
N LEU A 159 -9.41 -10.00 5.36
CA LEU A 159 -9.62 -8.56 5.25
C LEU A 159 -11.04 -8.18 5.68
N THR A 160 -11.13 -7.10 6.44
CA THR A 160 -12.38 -6.51 6.91
C THR A 160 -12.79 -5.28 6.11
N ARG A 161 -11.83 -4.70 5.34
CA ARG A 161 -12.07 -3.60 4.40
C ARG A 161 -11.23 -3.79 3.15
N ALA A 162 -11.85 -3.59 1.99
CA ALA A 162 -11.18 -3.61 0.68
C ALA A 162 -12.03 -2.89 -0.36
N VAL A 163 -11.41 -2.43 -1.42
CA VAL A 163 -12.10 -1.90 -2.61
C VAL A 163 -12.84 -3.04 -3.29
N GLY A 164 -14.10 -2.84 -3.67
CA GLY A 164 -14.92 -3.82 -4.41
C GLY A 164 -15.69 -4.81 -3.56
N VAL A 165 -15.32 -5.06 -2.30
CA VAL A 165 -15.84 -6.19 -1.51
C VAL A 165 -17.17 -5.87 -0.81
N HIS A 166 -17.28 -4.74 -0.13
CA HIS A 166 -18.48 -4.37 0.64
C HIS A 166 -19.43 -3.47 -0.15
N GLN A 167 -20.63 -3.20 0.40
CA GLN A 167 -21.58 -2.27 -0.23
C GLN A 167 -21.00 -0.87 -0.32
N ASP A 168 -20.40 -0.41 0.77
CA ASP A 168 -19.79 0.91 0.89
C ASP A 168 -18.27 0.77 1.06
N LEU A 169 -17.52 1.67 0.45
CA LEU A 169 -16.07 1.76 0.61
C LEU A 169 -15.75 2.58 1.87
N HIS A 170 -15.09 1.92 2.82
CA HIS A 170 -14.55 2.56 4.01
C HIS A 170 -13.03 2.69 3.88
N LEU A 171 -12.58 3.93 3.69
CA LEU A 171 -11.17 4.30 3.65
C LEU A 171 -10.78 4.93 4.98
N ASP A 172 -9.61 4.58 5.50
CA ASP A 172 -8.95 5.37 6.52
C ASP A 172 -8.00 6.36 5.83
N ALA A 173 -7.80 7.51 6.46
CA ALA A 173 -6.88 8.54 6.00
C ALA A 173 -6.19 9.20 7.19
N ASP A 174 -4.92 9.57 7.00
CA ASP A 174 -4.14 10.33 7.97
C ASP A 174 -3.25 11.35 7.25
N VAL A 175 -2.82 12.37 7.96
CA VAL A 175 -1.92 13.41 7.44
C VAL A 175 -0.78 13.62 8.44
N THR A 176 0.45 13.53 7.95
CA THR A 176 1.65 13.76 8.76
C THR A 176 2.61 14.73 8.08
N GLU A 177 3.54 15.30 8.83
CA GLU A 177 4.60 16.14 8.28
C GLU A 177 5.62 15.32 7.50
N VAL A 178 6.16 15.92 6.44
CA VAL A 178 7.29 15.42 5.65
C VAL A 178 8.51 16.29 5.91
N GLU A 179 9.65 15.67 6.11
CA GLU A 179 10.94 16.32 6.31
C GLU A 179 11.96 15.78 5.30
N ALA A 180 12.93 16.63 4.93
CA ALA A 180 14.06 16.16 4.15
C ALA A 180 14.81 15.06 4.92
N GLY A 181 15.12 13.97 4.24
CA GLY A 181 15.70 12.76 4.84
C GLY A 181 14.68 11.70 5.21
N ASP A 182 13.38 11.96 5.10
CA ASP A 182 12.37 10.91 5.20
C ASP A 182 12.50 9.93 4.04
N ARG A 183 12.26 8.67 4.34
CA ARG A 183 12.11 7.62 3.32
C ARG A 183 10.85 6.84 3.59
N PHE A 184 9.95 6.81 2.61
CA PHE A 184 8.72 6.03 2.70
C PHE A 184 8.87 4.71 1.96
N LEU A 185 8.18 3.68 2.47
CA LEU A 185 7.95 2.42 1.78
C LEU A 185 6.45 2.19 1.74
N VAL A 186 5.89 2.09 0.54
CA VAL A 186 4.51 1.67 0.28
C VAL A 186 4.57 0.26 -0.29
N CYS A 187 3.93 -0.74 0.34
CA CYS A 187 4.10 -2.13 -0.08
C CYS A 187 2.88 -3.00 0.20
N THR A 188 2.74 -4.06 -0.59
CA THR A 188 1.79 -5.16 -0.37
C THR A 188 2.32 -6.15 0.67
N ASP A 189 1.47 -7.05 1.11
CA ASP A 189 1.73 -7.98 2.20
C ASP A 189 2.83 -9.02 1.88
N GLY A 190 3.00 -9.39 0.62
CA GLY A 190 4.04 -10.31 0.19
C GLY A 190 5.46 -9.80 0.44
N LEU A 191 5.66 -8.49 0.64
CA LEU A 191 6.95 -7.96 1.02
C LEU A 191 7.16 -8.05 2.55
N TYR A 192 6.29 -7.45 3.34
CA TYR A 192 6.52 -7.32 4.79
C TYR A 192 6.21 -8.60 5.58
N LYS A 193 5.43 -9.55 5.03
CA LYS A 193 5.21 -10.86 5.66
C LYS A 193 6.42 -11.79 5.54
N GLU A 194 7.23 -11.62 4.50
CA GLU A 194 8.47 -12.41 4.32
C GLU A 194 9.66 -11.76 5.03
N LEU A 195 9.65 -10.44 5.27
CA LEU A 195 10.78 -9.71 5.86
C LEU A 195 10.51 -9.29 7.31
N PRO A 196 11.40 -9.62 8.27
CA PRO A 196 11.35 -9.01 9.60
C PRO A 196 11.49 -7.49 9.53
N LEU A 197 10.82 -6.79 10.44
CA LEU A 197 10.80 -5.32 10.46
C LEU A 197 12.22 -4.72 10.55
N GLU A 198 13.08 -5.34 11.35
CA GLU A 198 14.48 -4.92 11.52
C GLU A 198 15.28 -5.04 10.20
N LYS A 199 14.94 -6.05 9.37
CA LYS A 199 15.57 -6.22 8.06
C LYS A 199 15.12 -5.13 7.10
N ILE A 200 13.82 -4.82 7.04
CA ILE A 200 13.28 -3.72 6.25
C ILE A 200 13.94 -2.40 6.70
N GLN A 201 13.99 -2.13 8.00
CA GLN A 201 14.63 -0.94 8.56
C GLN A 201 16.10 -0.82 8.16
N SER A 202 16.86 -1.91 8.31
CA SER A 202 18.28 -1.94 7.95
C SER A 202 18.51 -1.67 6.46
N MET A 203 17.71 -2.28 5.58
CA MET A 203 17.83 -2.10 4.14
C MET A 203 17.41 -0.70 3.71
N LEU A 204 16.31 -0.18 4.24
CA LEU A 204 15.90 1.21 3.98
C LEU A 204 16.87 2.23 4.58
N GLY A 205 17.58 1.91 5.66
CA GLY A 205 18.57 2.78 6.29
C GLY A 205 19.89 2.90 5.52
N ALA A 206 20.14 2.03 4.54
CA ALA A 206 21.30 2.12 3.67
C ALA A 206 21.22 3.38 2.77
N SER A 207 22.36 3.75 2.16
CA SER A 207 22.38 4.84 1.17
C SER A 207 21.35 4.56 0.08
N PHE A 208 20.56 5.58 -0.28
CA PHE A 208 19.57 5.42 -1.33
C PHE A 208 20.25 5.05 -2.66
N SER A 209 19.73 4.01 -3.29
CA SER A 209 20.09 3.62 -4.65
C SER A 209 18.83 3.18 -5.40
N GLU A 210 18.87 3.27 -6.71
CA GLU A 210 17.78 2.79 -7.58
C GLU A 210 17.49 1.28 -7.45
N HIS A 211 18.41 0.54 -6.81
CA HIS A 211 18.29 -0.91 -6.59
C HIS A 211 17.76 -1.30 -5.21
N ILE A 212 17.44 -0.33 -4.33
CA ILE A 212 17.04 -0.61 -2.94
C ILE A 212 15.78 -1.49 -2.88
N LEU A 213 14.81 -1.23 -3.73
CA LEU A 213 13.58 -2.02 -3.78
C LEU A 213 13.82 -3.39 -4.43
N THR A 214 14.63 -3.46 -5.46
CA THR A 214 15.03 -4.76 -6.07
C THR A 214 15.66 -5.66 -5.02
N ALA A 215 16.57 -5.14 -4.20
CA ALA A 215 17.18 -5.90 -3.10
C ALA A 215 16.16 -6.35 -2.05
N LEU A 216 15.16 -5.52 -1.71
CA LEU A 216 14.07 -5.90 -0.81
C LEU A 216 13.23 -7.05 -1.38
N ILE A 217 12.87 -6.98 -2.67
CA ILE A 217 12.13 -8.04 -3.36
C ILE A 217 12.94 -9.34 -3.42
N GLU A 218 14.22 -9.27 -3.77
CA GLU A 218 15.12 -10.43 -3.81
C GLU A 218 15.25 -11.11 -2.45
N GLU A 219 15.41 -10.34 -1.38
CA GLU A 219 15.45 -10.87 -0.01
C GLU A 219 14.14 -11.54 0.38
N ALA A 220 12.98 -10.98 0.01
CA ALA A 220 11.67 -11.59 0.26
C ALA A 220 11.50 -12.90 -0.52
N LEU A 221 11.96 -12.95 -1.78
CA LEU A 221 11.98 -14.16 -2.59
C LEU A 221 12.87 -15.26 -1.98
N GLN A 222 14.06 -14.91 -1.49
CA GLN A 222 14.96 -15.87 -0.82
C GLN A 222 14.34 -16.46 0.47
N ARG A 223 13.44 -15.75 1.13
CA ARG A 223 12.75 -16.20 2.34
C ARG A 223 11.47 -17.00 2.08
N GLY A 224 11.03 -17.06 0.87
CA GLY A 224 9.88 -17.89 0.48
C GLY A 224 9.13 -17.38 -0.71
N GLY A 225 8.91 -16.07 -0.84
CA GLY A 225 8.20 -15.46 -1.96
C GLY A 225 6.83 -16.10 -2.19
N LYS A 226 6.05 -16.30 -1.13
CA LYS A 226 4.80 -17.07 -1.17
C LYS A 226 3.66 -16.34 -1.86
N ASP A 227 3.75 -15.02 -1.94
CA ASP A 227 2.75 -14.17 -2.56
C ASP A 227 3.35 -13.27 -3.64
N ASN A 228 2.50 -12.51 -4.33
CA ASN A 228 2.91 -11.39 -5.14
C ASN A 228 3.61 -10.36 -4.24
N ILE A 229 4.69 -9.75 -4.71
CA ILE A 229 5.52 -8.83 -3.93
C ILE A 229 5.60 -7.51 -4.67
N THR A 230 5.03 -6.47 -4.11
CA THR A 230 5.01 -5.15 -4.73
C THR A 230 5.39 -4.08 -3.74
N GLY A 231 6.17 -3.09 -4.19
CA GLY A 231 6.56 -1.99 -3.35
C GLY A 231 7.03 -0.76 -4.12
N ILE A 232 7.06 0.35 -3.39
CA ILE A 232 7.57 1.64 -3.86
C ILE A 232 8.36 2.24 -2.70
N VAL A 233 9.61 2.62 -2.96
CA VAL A 233 10.46 3.37 -2.02
C VAL A 233 10.55 4.81 -2.51
N ILE A 234 10.24 5.76 -1.65
CA ILE A 234 10.29 7.20 -1.93
C ILE A 234 11.29 7.85 -0.97
N ASP A 235 12.36 8.42 -1.50
CA ASP A 235 13.39 9.16 -0.76
C ASP A 235 13.13 10.67 -0.90
N VAL A 236 12.99 11.37 0.22
CA VAL A 236 12.65 12.80 0.27
C VAL A 236 13.93 13.61 0.56
N ARG A 237 14.23 14.60 -0.30
CA ARG A 237 15.39 15.49 -0.17
C ARG A 237 15.01 16.95 -0.20
#